data_e78f2998e5b6cf855c9f2ab96b8decc5
#
_entry.id   e78f2998e5b6cf855c9f2ab96b8decc5
#
_cell.length_a   1.000
_cell.length_b   1.000
_cell.length_c   1.000
_cell.angle_alpha   90.00
_cell.angle_beta   90.00
_cell.angle_gamma   90.00
#
_symmetry.space_group_name_H-M   'P 1'
#
loop_
_entity.id
_entity.type
_entity.pdbx_description
1 polymer ?
#
loop_
_entity_poly.entity_id
_entity_poly.type
_entity_poly.pdbx_seq_one_letter_code
_entity_poly.pdbx_strand_id
1 'polypeptide(L)'
;MEQKRKNRSTGFFRSKGFRFVILPFIAAALIFGVIAFIKSTMNAGKLTDFSRMTEDNCIYNGSGMFCYSGGYLKYYDLKNRKNDYESFIGIDENGLNFACGSEIELIYTGGSIYFVGSKRIVDISEGIVKECKCGRNYAAVLIEGADGVSRIEMYNASGEKISTSVFASTVLTNFGFENESSSAFYTAELSTAGKDAAITITTYDLSKNSKNGVISVYGMLVDDVIFTEKSIFVVGTKHLIRYDRKTNKEVYRVLIYGYECQSVSENKKGKQVFALVEEGNDNPKYVKMLTVSETESANPLVRVIALPDNAIYFASMNGLLYVVNDTSVHRYDASGEVDEYTLFNINVSFAKKIDYNRLLIKAGGSWNIFTIK
;
A
#
# COMPACT_ATOMS: atom_id res chain seq x y z
N MET A 1 -50.14 -69.16 28.72
CA MET A 1 -48.80 -68.78 29.19
C MET A 1 -48.36 -67.57 28.39
N GLU A 2 -48.62 -66.37 28.88
CA GLU A 2 -48.23 -65.10 28.28
C GLU A 2 -46.98 -64.57 28.97
N GLN A 3 -45.86 -64.47 28.23
CA GLN A 3 -44.63 -63.83 28.74
C GLN A 3 -44.66 -62.30 28.47
N LYS A 4 -44.83 -61.56 29.56
CA LYS A 4 -44.64 -60.09 29.56
C LYS A 4 -43.18 -59.75 29.24
N ARG A 5 -42.91 -59.21 28.05
CA ARG A 5 -41.66 -58.48 27.74
C ARG A 5 -41.65 -57.11 28.45
N LYS A 6 -40.80 -56.96 29.46
CA LYS A 6 -40.51 -55.68 30.10
C LYS A 6 -39.62 -54.85 29.20
N ASN A 7 -40.15 -53.73 28.70
CA ASN A 7 -39.35 -52.68 28.09
C ASN A 7 -38.41 -52.08 29.12
N ARG A 8 -37.11 -52.34 28.99
CA ARG A 8 -36.01 -51.66 29.74
C ARG A 8 -35.27 -50.69 28.81
N SER A 9 -35.80 -49.46 28.58
CA SER A 9 -35.07 -48.47 27.78
C SER A 9 -35.11 -46.99 28.31
N THR A 10 -35.49 -46.78 29.57
CA THR A 10 -35.60 -45.40 30.10
C THR A 10 -34.70 -45.08 31.31
N GLY A 11 -33.72 -45.97 31.60
CA GLY A 11 -32.85 -45.81 32.79
C GLY A 11 -31.49 -45.12 32.58
N PHE A 12 -31.02 -45.06 31.34
CA PHE A 12 -29.64 -44.62 31.09
C PHE A 12 -29.43 -43.11 31.29
N PHE A 13 -30.43 -42.29 30.97
CA PHE A 13 -30.35 -40.82 31.12
C PHE A 13 -30.51 -40.28 32.55
N ARG A 14 -30.86 -41.12 33.53
CA ARG A 14 -31.07 -40.77 34.95
C ARG A 14 -29.93 -41.18 35.88
N SER A 15 -28.88 -41.82 35.40
CA SER A 15 -27.76 -42.23 36.27
C SER A 15 -26.94 -41.00 36.69
N LYS A 16 -26.61 -40.90 37.97
CA LYS A 16 -25.73 -39.82 38.49
C LYS A 16 -24.39 -39.77 37.74
N GLY A 17 -23.88 -40.91 37.28
CA GLY A 17 -22.64 -40.99 36.49
C GLY A 17 -22.74 -40.34 35.11
N PHE A 18 -23.89 -40.41 34.42
CA PHE A 18 -24.12 -39.78 33.13
C PHE A 18 -24.06 -38.24 33.23
N ARG A 19 -24.57 -37.67 34.32
CA ARG A 19 -24.52 -36.24 34.58
C ARG A 19 -23.09 -35.76 34.89
N PHE A 20 -22.30 -36.55 35.60
CA PHE A 20 -20.91 -36.22 35.93
C PHE A 20 -19.97 -36.24 34.73
N VAL A 21 -20.28 -37.02 33.68
CA VAL A 21 -19.47 -37.08 32.47
C VAL A 21 -19.92 -36.05 31.44
N ILE A 22 -21.22 -35.88 31.21
CA ILE A 22 -21.75 -35.03 30.13
C ILE A 22 -21.72 -33.54 30.51
N LEU A 23 -21.96 -33.15 31.76
CA LEU A 23 -21.91 -31.78 32.19
C LEU A 23 -20.55 -31.09 31.93
N PRO A 24 -19.39 -31.71 32.22
CA PRO A 24 -18.10 -31.14 31.87
C PRO A 24 -17.87 -31.03 30.36
N PHE A 25 -18.39 -31.99 29.55
CA PHE A 25 -18.27 -31.87 28.09
C PHE A 25 -19.13 -30.74 27.51
N ILE A 26 -20.34 -30.54 28.00
CA ILE A 26 -21.18 -29.38 27.63
C ILE A 26 -20.55 -28.09 28.08
N ALA A 27 -20.02 -28.03 29.31
CA ALA A 27 -19.31 -26.87 29.80
C ALA A 27 -18.06 -26.57 28.99
N ALA A 28 -17.27 -27.57 28.63
CA ALA A 28 -16.12 -27.42 27.76
C ALA A 28 -16.50 -26.91 26.34
N ALA A 29 -17.56 -27.48 25.75
CA ALA A 29 -18.06 -27.03 24.45
C ALA A 29 -18.58 -25.60 24.47
N LEU A 30 -19.27 -25.18 25.57
CA LEU A 30 -19.69 -23.81 25.76
C LEU A 30 -18.51 -22.87 25.95
N ILE A 31 -17.50 -23.26 26.74
CA ILE A 31 -16.28 -22.48 26.92
C ILE A 31 -15.53 -22.34 25.60
N PHE A 32 -15.38 -23.43 24.82
CA PHE A 32 -14.78 -23.38 23.49
C PHE A 32 -15.59 -22.53 22.51
N GLY A 33 -16.92 -22.61 22.55
CA GLY A 33 -17.82 -21.77 21.76
C GLY A 33 -17.67 -20.28 22.11
N VAL A 34 -17.62 -19.96 23.42
CA VAL A 34 -17.39 -18.59 23.90
C VAL A 34 -15.97 -18.10 23.52
N ILE A 35 -14.94 -18.92 23.67
CA ILE A 35 -13.58 -18.58 23.28
C ILE A 35 -13.48 -18.37 21.76
N ALA A 36 -14.12 -19.22 20.95
CA ALA A 36 -14.17 -19.09 19.49
C ALA A 36 -14.93 -17.82 19.08
N PHE A 37 -16.06 -17.53 19.75
CA PHE A 37 -16.84 -16.30 19.53
C PHE A 37 -16.04 -15.05 19.94
N ILE A 38 -15.39 -15.05 21.12
CA ILE A 38 -14.52 -13.96 21.56
C ILE A 38 -13.33 -13.79 20.58
N LYS A 39 -12.71 -14.89 20.13
CA LYS A 39 -11.63 -14.84 19.14
C LYS A 39 -12.08 -14.28 17.79
N SER A 40 -13.27 -14.68 17.34
CA SER A 40 -13.90 -14.13 16.12
C SER A 40 -14.20 -12.64 16.26
N THR A 41 -14.78 -12.21 17.39
CA THR A 41 -15.08 -10.79 17.64
C THR A 41 -13.82 -9.96 17.95
N MET A 42 -12.78 -10.56 18.54
CA MET A 42 -11.51 -9.86 18.80
C MET A 42 -10.62 -9.71 17.55
N ASN A 43 -10.79 -10.58 16.54
CA ASN A 43 -10.07 -10.49 15.28
C ASN A 43 -10.79 -9.62 14.23
N ALA A 44 -12.02 -9.20 14.50
CA ALA A 44 -12.75 -8.31 13.62
C ALA A 44 -12.07 -6.93 13.56
N GLY A 45 -11.86 -6.41 12.37
CA GLY A 45 -11.48 -5.02 12.16
C GLY A 45 -12.54 -4.09 12.76
N LYS A 46 -12.16 -2.84 13.03
CA LYS A 46 -13.08 -1.82 13.53
C LYS A 46 -13.28 -0.73 12.50
N LEU A 47 -14.53 -0.57 12.06
CA LEU A 47 -14.93 0.60 11.30
C LEU A 47 -15.20 1.77 12.27
N THR A 48 -14.59 2.91 12.01
CA THR A 48 -14.77 4.14 12.79
C THR A 48 -15.24 5.23 11.83
N ASP A 49 -16.33 5.89 12.17
CA ASP A 49 -16.86 7.02 11.42
C ASP A 49 -15.84 8.16 11.35
N PHE A 50 -15.63 8.67 10.15
CA PHE A 50 -14.76 9.80 9.86
C PHE A 50 -15.49 10.85 8.99
N SER A 51 -16.82 10.93 9.14
CA SER A 51 -17.72 11.80 8.38
C SER A 51 -17.44 13.29 8.52
N ARG A 52 -16.58 13.70 9.46
CA ARG A 52 -16.08 15.08 9.57
C ARG A 52 -15.20 15.51 8.39
N MET A 53 -14.58 14.56 7.68
CA MET A 53 -13.92 14.77 6.41
C MET A 53 -14.95 14.63 5.30
N THR A 54 -15.07 15.64 4.45
CA THR A 54 -16.03 15.68 3.35
C THR A 54 -15.36 15.75 1.99
N GLU A 55 -14.10 16.11 1.96
CA GLU A 55 -13.29 16.29 0.78
C GLU A 55 -12.85 14.94 0.18
N ASP A 56 -12.77 14.88 -1.15
CA ASP A 56 -12.31 13.70 -1.86
C ASP A 56 -10.82 13.79 -2.22
N ASN A 57 -10.31 15.01 -2.42
CA ASN A 57 -8.90 15.21 -2.72
C ASN A 57 -8.07 15.34 -1.43
N CYS A 58 -7.54 14.22 -0.98
CA CYS A 58 -6.87 14.11 0.31
C CYS A 58 -5.64 13.18 0.25
N ILE A 59 -4.66 13.46 1.10
CA ILE A 59 -3.50 12.60 1.33
C ILE A 59 -3.25 12.38 2.82
N TYR A 60 -2.76 11.20 3.17
CA TYR A 60 -2.30 10.87 4.51
C TYR A 60 -0.82 11.24 4.70
N ASN A 61 -0.48 11.93 5.79
CA ASN A 61 0.90 12.38 6.09
C ASN A 61 1.58 11.61 7.23
N GLY A 62 1.03 10.47 7.65
CA GLY A 62 1.55 9.70 8.79
C GLY A 62 0.80 9.95 10.11
N SER A 63 0.11 11.08 10.27
CA SER A 63 -0.64 11.44 11.49
C SER A 63 -2.10 11.81 11.24
N GLY A 64 -2.40 12.38 10.09
CA GLY A 64 -3.73 12.84 9.71
C GLY A 64 -3.92 12.91 8.20
N MET A 65 -5.06 13.47 7.81
CA MET A 65 -5.42 13.68 6.41
C MET A 65 -5.29 15.16 6.06
N PHE A 66 -4.47 15.48 5.07
CA PHE A 66 -4.51 16.77 4.39
C PHE A 66 -5.50 16.71 3.24
N CYS A 67 -6.42 17.64 3.20
CA CYS A 67 -7.42 17.77 2.16
C CYS A 67 -7.44 19.21 1.66
N TYR A 68 -7.85 19.43 0.41
CA TYR A 68 -7.98 20.75 -0.15
C TYR A 68 -9.32 20.92 -0.83
N SER A 69 -10.01 22.01 -0.51
CA SER A 69 -11.28 22.38 -1.14
C SER A 69 -11.60 23.86 -0.95
N GLY A 70 -12.11 24.53 -1.99
CA GLY A 70 -12.57 25.91 -1.93
C GLY A 70 -11.47 26.94 -1.60
N GLY A 71 -10.20 26.67 -1.93
CA GLY A 71 -9.08 27.53 -1.57
C GLY A 71 -8.51 27.27 -0.17
N TYR A 72 -9.08 26.31 0.57
CA TYR A 72 -8.67 26.00 1.94
C TYR A 72 -7.95 24.67 2.03
N LEU A 73 -6.78 24.67 2.68
CA LEU A 73 -6.11 23.49 3.17
C LEU A 73 -6.73 23.11 4.52
N LYS A 74 -7.20 21.89 4.63
CA LYS A 74 -7.77 21.32 5.84
C LYS A 74 -6.92 20.15 6.32
N TYR A 75 -6.73 20.07 7.61
CA TYR A 75 -6.06 18.95 8.25
C TYR A 75 -6.98 18.28 9.26
N TYR A 76 -7.10 16.98 9.16
CA TYR A 76 -7.88 16.14 10.06
C TYR A 76 -6.97 15.16 10.79
N ASP A 77 -6.70 15.40 12.06
CA ASP A 77 -5.88 14.51 12.89
C ASP A 77 -6.64 13.22 13.20
N LEU A 78 -6.05 12.06 12.90
CA LEU A 78 -6.71 10.76 13.12
C LEU A 78 -6.88 10.36 14.59
N LYS A 79 -6.13 10.97 15.49
CA LYS A 79 -6.13 10.65 16.92
C LYS A 79 -6.87 11.68 17.77
N ASN A 80 -6.72 12.96 17.43
CA ASN A 80 -7.21 14.05 18.27
C ASN A 80 -7.85 15.17 17.44
N ARG A 81 -9.18 15.18 17.38
CA ARG A 81 -9.95 16.21 16.67
C ARG A 81 -9.60 17.66 17.04
N LYS A 82 -9.04 17.90 18.23
CA LYS A 82 -8.64 19.26 18.63
C LYS A 82 -7.46 19.80 17.82
N ASN A 83 -6.73 18.94 17.15
CA ASN A 83 -5.62 19.30 16.27
C ASN A 83 -6.07 19.57 14.83
N ASP A 84 -7.37 19.38 14.52
CA ASP A 84 -7.89 19.72 13.19
C ASP A 84 -7.74 21.23 12.98
N TYR A 85 -7.33 21.62 11.77
CA TYR A 85 -7.24 23.02 11.40
C TYR A 85 -7.60 23.25 9.94
N GLU A 86 -7.89 24.50 9.62
CA GLU A 86 -8.17 24.98 8.27
C GLU A 86 -7.37 26.27 8.01
N SER A 87 -6.78 26.39 6.81
CA SER A 87 -6.00 27.55 6.42
C SER A 87 -6.29 27.90 4.97
N PHE A 88 -6.66 29.16 4.72
CA PHE A 88 -6.81 29.65 3.37
C PHE A 88 -5.43 29.83 2.72
N ILE A 89 -5.23 29.21 1.55
CA ILE A 89 -4.00 29.32 0.76
C ILE A 89 -4.23 29.78 -0.68
N GLY A 90 -5.48 29.72 -1.16
CA GLY A 90 -5.94 30.34 -2.41
C GLY A 90 -5.33 29.78 -3.70
N ILE A 91 -4.89 28.51 -3.70
CA ILE A 91 -4.39 27.83 -4.90
C ILE A 91 -5.60 27.37 -5.75
N ASP A 92 -5.48 27.42 -7.08
CA ASP A 92 -6.48 26.86 -7.98
C ASP A 92 -6.59 25.34 -7.82
N GLU A 93 -7.81 24.84 -7.72
CA GLU A 93 -8.08 23.40 -7.57
C GLU A 93 -7.83 22.58 -8.85
N ASN A 94 -7.76 23.25 -10.00
CA ASN A 94 -7.59 22.56 -11.28
C ASN A 94 -6.22 21.83 -11.35
N GLY A 95 -6.27 20.51 -11.45
CA GLY A 95 -5.08 19.68 -11.50
C GLY A 95 -4.26 19.67 -10.20
N LEU A 96 -4.90 19.98 -9.07
CA LEU A 96 -4.26 19.97 -7.76
C LEU A 96 -3.98 18.54 -7.30
N ASN A 97 -2.76 18.33 -6.82
CA ASN A 97 -2.27 17.07 -6.29
C ASN A 97 -1.49 17.30 -5.00
N PHE A 98 -1.23 16.19 -4.29
CA PHE A 98 -0.46 16.19 -3.06
C PHE A 98 0.74 15.26 -3.15
N ALA A 99 1.79 15.58 -2.39
CA ALA A 99 2.88 14.67 -2.09
C ALA A 99 3.33 14.86 -0.64
N CYS A 100 3.55 13.76 0.09
CA CYS A 100 3.99 13.81 1.48
C CYS A 100 5.19 12.90 1.70
N GLY A 101 6.12 13.37 2.53
CA GLY A 101 7.16 12.60 3.19
C GLY A 101 7.00 12.72 4.70
N SER A 102 7.91 12.16 5.49
CA SER A 102 7.76 12.19 6.96
C SER A 102 7.99 13.58 7.59
N GLU A 103 8.68 14.48 6.90
CA GLU A 103 9.01 15.85 7.38
C GLU A 103 8.72 16.93 6.31
N ILE A 104 7.95 16.61 5.27
CA ILE A 104 7.62 17.50 4.17
C ILE A 104 6.26 17.20 3.59
N GLU A 105 5.43 18.19 3.42
CA GLU A 105 4.14 18.08 2.73
C GLU A 105 4.02 19.15 1.64
N LEU A 106 3.53 18.73 0.49
CA LEU A 106 3.36 19.57 -0.69
C LEU A 106 1.93 19.51 -1.22
N ILE A 107 1.49 20.65 -1.74
CA ILE A 107 0.36 20.76 -2.65
C ILE A 107 0.92 21.32 -3.96
N TYR A 108 0.59 20.72 -5.09
CA TYR A 108 1.10 21.19 -6.37
C TYR A 108 0.05 21.15 -7.47
N THR A 109 0.26 22.06 -8.44
CA THR A 109 -0.47 22.13 -9.70
C THR A 109 0.53 22.04 -10.84
N GLY A 110 0.07 22.12 -12.09
CA GLY A 110 0.98 22.16 -13.24
C GLY A 110 1.96 23.34 -13.23
N GLY A 111 1.66 24.45 -12.54
CA GLY A 111 2.45 25.68 -12.56
C GLY A 111 3.09 26.09 -11.23
N SER A 112 2.71 25.47 -10.11
CA SER A 112 3.22 25.90 -8.79
C SER A 112 3.25 24.78 -7.77
N ILE A 113 4.10 24.97 -6.75
CA ILE A 113 4.26 24.04 -5.63
C ILE A 113 4.15 24.84 -4.34
N TYR A 114 3.26 24.43 -3.45
CA TYR A 114 3.12 25.00 -2.11
C TYR A 114 3.70 24.04 -1.07
N PHE A 115 4.69 24.50 -0.32
CA PHE A 115 5.31 23.81 0.81
C PHE A 115 4.53 24.12 2.09
N VAL A 116 3.79 23.15 2.62
CA VAL A 116 2.86 23.36 3.74
C VAL A 116 3.59 23.85 5.00
N GLY A 117 4.71 23.22 5.37
CA GLY A 117 5.46 23.54 6.57
C GLY A 117 6.07 24.94 6.55
N SER A 118 6.69 25.34 5.44
CA SER A 118 7.31 26.67 5.28
C SER A 118 6.35 27.75 4.77
N LYS A 119 5.14 27.38 4.34
CA LYS A 119 4.14 28.26 3.69
C LYS A 119 4.70 28.98 2.44
N ARG A 120 5.65 28.35 1.78
CA ARG A 120 6.30 28.91 0.60
C ARG A 120 5.64 28.43 -0.67
N ILE A 121 5.40 29.33 -1.62
CA ILE A 121 4.99 28.99 -2.98
C ILE A 121 6.24 29.09 -3.87
N VAL A 122 6.42 28.11 -4.73
CA VAL A 122 7.43 28.10 -5.79
C VAL A 122 6.70 28.00 -7.12
N ASP A 123 6.80 29.05 -7.93
CA ASP A 123 6.24 29.09 -9.27
C ASP A 123 7.21 28.43 -10.26
N ILE A 124 6.67 27.58 -11.13
CA ILE A 124 7.41 26.89 -12.17
C ILE A 124 7.20 27.64 -13.48
N SER A 125 8.15 28.49 -13.85
CA SER A 125 8.10 29.34 -15.04
C SER A 125 8.45 28.63 -16.35
N GLU A 126 9.17 27.49 -16.27
CA GLU A 126 9.70 26.79 -17.43
C GLU A 126 9.22 25.33 -17.46
N GLY A 127 8.06 25.11 -18.07
CA GLY A 127 7.46 23.78 -18.18
C GLY A 127 6.27 23.55 -17.26
N ILE A 128 5.86 22.29 -17.15
CA ILE A 128 4.68 21.86 -16.42
C ILE A 128 5.10 20.78 -15.41
N VAL A 129 4.70 20.96 -14.15
CA VAL A 129 4.85 19.91 -13.11
C VAL A 129 3.96 18.74 -13.45
N LYS A 130 4.56 17.58 -13.62
CA LYS A 130 3.86 16.30 -13.90
C LYS A 130 3.62 15.50 -12.64
N GLU A 131 4.61 15.42 -11.77
CA GLU A 131 4.55 14.60 -10.57
C GLU A 131 5.49 15.15 -9.50
N CYS A 132 5.09 15.06 -8.24
CA CYS A 132 5.96 15.26 -7.09
C CYS A 132 6.00 13.99 -6.24
N LYS A 133 7.20 13.60 -5.82
CA LYS A 133 7.41 12.53 -4.83
C LYS A 133 8.24 13.07 -3.67
N CYS A 134 7.92 12.63 -2.46
CA CYS A 134 8.60 13.09 -1.26
C CYS A 134 9.29 11.94 -0.53
N GLY A 135 10.50 12.22 -0.04
CA GLY A 135 11.19 11.42 0.95
C GLY A 135 11.13 12.09 2.33
N ARG A 136 12.12 11.87 3.19
CA ARG A 136 12.11 12.38 4.55
C ARG A 136 11.84 13.90 4.60
N ASN A 137 12.75 14.68 4.06
CA ASN A 137 12.72 16.16 4.05
C ASN A 137 13.09 16.72 2.67
N TYR A 138 12.95 15.91 1.63
CA TYR A 138 13.22 16.26 0.24
C TYR A 138 11.99 16.01 -0.63
N ALA A 139 11.83 16.85 -1.64
CA ALA A 139 10.83 16.67 -2.68
C ALA A 139 11.53 16.63 -4.04
N ALA A 140 11.20 15.60 -4.82
CA ALA A 140 11.59 15.47 -6.22
C ALA A 140 10.40 15.87 -7.10
N VAL A 141 10.57 16.88 -7.92
CA VAL A 141 9.55 17.45 -8.78
C VAL A 141 9.90 17.16 -10.22
N LEU A 142 9.10 16.33 -10.89
CA LEU A 142 9.21 16.07 -12.32
C LEU A 142 8.55 17.20 -13.09
N ILE A 143 9.31 17.84 -13.96
CA ILE A 143 8.87 18.94 -14.83
C ILE A 143 9.12 18.52 -16.27
N GLU A 144 8.11 18.68 -17.11
CA GLU A 144 8.25 18.58 -18.56
C GLU A 144 8.39 19.97 -19.17
N GLY A 145 9.52 20.21 -19.81
CA GLY A 145 9.80 21.46 -20.51
C GLY A 145 8.95 21.63 -21.76
N ALA A 146 8.84 22.86 -22.28
CA ALA A 146 8.14 23.15 -23.53
C ALA A 146 8.77 22.46 -24.76
N ASP A 147 10.03 22.07 -24.65
CA ASP A 147 10.79 21.30 -25.64
C ASP A 147 10.58 19.79 -25.54
N GLY A 148 9.74 19.33 -24.59
CA GLY A 148 9.48 17.93 -24.28
C GLY A 148 10.60 17.25 -23.47
N VAL A 149 11.61 18.00 -23.03
CA VAL A 149 12.68 17.46 -22.19
C VAL A 149 12.22 17.43 -20.73
N SER A 150 12.33 16.24 -20.13
CA SER A 150 12.00 16.07 -18.71
C SER A 150 13.20 16.45 -17.83
N ARG A 151 12.90 17.06 -16.69
CA ARG A 151 13.87 17.31 -15.63
C ARG A 151 13.29 17.03 -14.26
N ILE A 152 14.12 16.64 -13.32
CA ILE A 152 13.76 16.57 -11.91
C ILE A 152 14.45 17.71 -11.18
N GLU A 153 13.67 18.54 -10.53
CA GLU A 153 14.16 19.53 -9.58
C GLU A 153 13.99 19.02 -8.16
N MET A 154 15.07 19.06 -7.39
CA MET A 154 15.07 18.60 -6.00
C MET A 154 14.96 19.79 -5.07
N TYR A 155 14.05 19.72 -4.11
CA TYR A 155 13.80 20.76 -3.11
C TYR A 155 13.96 20.20 -1.70
N ASN A 156 14.36 21.07 -0.76
CA ASN A 156 14.31 20.77 0.67
C ASN A 156 12.93 21.16 1.27
N ALA A 157 12.72 20.86 2.56
CA ALA A 157 11.47 21.16 3.26
C ALA A 157 11.16 22.68 3.36
N SER A 158 12.16 23.56 3.20
CA SER A 158 11.95 25.02 3.14
C SER A 158 11.50 25.51 1.77
N GLY A 159 11.42 24.62 0.76
CA GLY A 159 11.12 24.98 -0.62
C GLY A 159 12.30 25.61 -1.37
N GLU A 160 13.53 25.37 -0.92
CA GLU A 160 14.73 25.79 -1.63
C GLU A 160 15.17 24.72 -2.60
N LYS A 161 15.45 25.12 -3.84
CA LYS A 161 15.95 24.20 -4.86
C LYS A 161 17.41 23.83 -4.58
N ILE A 162 17.68 22.54 -4.47
CA ILE A 162 19.00 21.99 -4.14
C ILE A 162 19.75 21.61 -5.40
N SER A 163 19.08 20.96 -6.35
CA SER A 163 19.69 20.47 -7.58
C SER A 163 18.66 20.31 -8.69
N THR A 164 19.17 20.15 -9.92
CA THR A 164 18.38 19.85 -11.12
C THR A 164 19.09 18.75 -11.90
N SER A 165 18.34 17.73 -12.30
CA SER A 165 18.78 16.67 -13.21
C SER A 165 17.95 16.74 -14.49
N VAL A 166 18.62 16.80 -15.65
CA VAL A 166 17.97 16.93 -16.98
C VAL A 166 18.15 15.63 -17.77
N PHE A 167 17.08 15.15 -18.38
CA PHE A 167 17.03 13.88 -19.12
C PHE A 167 16.90 14.13 -20.64
N ALA A 168 17.89 14.85 -21.23
CA ALA A 168 17.86 15.22 -22.65
C ALA A 168 18.20 14.05 -23.60
N SER A 169 18.96 13.06 -23.14
CA SER A 169 19.41 11.92 -23.94
C SER A 169 18.79 10.57 -23.56
N THR A 170 17.99 10.56 -22.49
CA THR A 170 17.29 9.38 -21.97
C THR A 170 15.83 9.72 -21.69
N VAL A 171 14.99 8.71 -21.55
CA VAL A 171 13.61 8.89 -21.12
C VAL A 171 13.51 8.44 -19.68
N LEU A 172 13.14 9.37 -18.79
CA LEU A 172 12.84 9.02 -17.40
C LEU A 172 11.54 8.19 -17.37
N THR A 173 11.63 6.94 -16.95
CA THR A 173 10.47 6.02 -16.87
C THR A 173 9.90 5.92 -15.46
N ASN A 174 10.73 6.09 -14.43
CA ASN A 174 10.31 6.09 -13.03
C ASN A 174 11.33 6.85 -12.18
N PHE A 175 10.89 7.37 -11.05
CA PHE A 175 11.74 7.97 -10.02
C PHE A 175 11.05 7.89 -8.68
N GLY A 176 11.77 8.05 -7.60
CA GLY A 176 11.17 8.09 -6.26
C GLY A 176 12.18 8.03 -5.15
N PHE A 177 11.64 8.00 -3.95
CA PHE A 177 12.41 7.76 -2.73
C PHE A 177 12.26 6.30 -2.31
N GLU A 178 13.22 5.81 -1.56
CA GLU A 178 13.17 4.47 -0.99
C GLU A 178 11.90 4.25 -0.14
N ASN A 179 11.57 5.26 0.66
CA ASN A 179 10.31 5.38 1.41
C ASN A 179 10.14 6.83 1.89
N GLU A 180 8.99 7.13 2.49
CA GLU A 180 8.62 8.47 2.98
C GLU A 180 9.55 9.02 4.08
N SER A 181 10.36 8.19 4.72
CA SER A 181 11.29 8.59 5.78
C SER A 181 12.76 8.54 5.35
N SER A 182 13.03 8.27 4.08
CA SER A 182 14.39 8.13 3.54
C SER A 182 14.84 9.37 2.79
N SER A 183 16.14 9.64 2.84
CA SER A 183 16.83 10.56 1.93
C SER A 183 17.44 9.85 0.72
N ALA A 184 17.28 8.54 0.60
CA ALA A 184 17.70 7.79 -0.57
C ALA A 184 16.69 7.96 -1.70
N PHE A 185 17.18 8.38 -2.84
CA PHE A 185 16.42 8.70 -4.04
C PHE A 185 16.88 7.83 -5.21
N TYR A 186 16.02 7.54 -6.18
CA TYR A 186 16.39 6.83 -7.39
C TYR A 186 15.76 7.45 -8.64
N THR A 187 16.44 7.25 -9.78
CA THR A 187 15.89 7.45 -11.12
C THR A 187 15.97 6.15 -11.91
N ALA A 188 15.00 5.88 -12.77
CA ALA A 188 15.01 4.80 -13.75
C ALA A 188 14.92 5.43 -15.15
N GLU A 189 15.94 5.26 -15.95
CA GLU A 189 16.15 5.94 -17.23
C GLU A 189 16.25 4.94 -18.36
N LEU A 190 15.36 5.02 -19.33
CA LEU A 190 15.42 4.24 -20.58
C LEU A 190 16.40 4.89 -21.54
N SER A 191 17.38 4.11 -21.97
CA SER A 191 18.31 4.44 -23.07
C SER A 191 18.09 3.49 -24.24
N THR A 192 18.02 4.06 -25.42
CA THR A 192 17.93 3.33 -26.70
C THR A 192 19.22 3.46 -27.53
N ALA A 193 20.28 3.98 -26.93
CA ALA A 193 21.56 4.22 -27.61
C ALA A 193 22.34 2.93 -27.96
N GLY A 194 21.92 1.76 -27.46
CA GLY A 194 22.51 0.45 -27.72
C GLY A 194 21.71 -0.39 -28.71
N LYS A 195 22.13 -1.66 -28.90
CA LYS A 195 21.37 -2.63 -29.69
C LYS A 195 20.08 -3.05 -29.01
N ASP A 196 20.07 -3.06 -27.68
CA ASP A 196 18.93 -3.42 -26.83
C ASP A 196 18.56 -2.24 -25.97
N ALA A 197 17.25 -2.01 -25.79
CA ALA A 197 16.73 -1.04 -24.85
C ALA A 197 17.13 -1.46 -23.42
N ALA A 198 17.73 -0.55 -22.69
CA ALA A 198 18.17 -0.76 -21.31
C ALA A 198 17.59 0.32 -20.39
N ILE A 199 17.12 -0.09 -19.21
CA ILE A 199 16.78 0.83 -18.13
C ILE A 199 17.93 0.85 -17.15
N THR A 200 18.45 2.05 -16.90
CA THR A 200 19.45 2.30 -15.87
C THR A 200 18.79 2.87 -14.64
N ILE A 201 18.83 2.11 -13.53
CA ILE A 201 18.37 2.58 -12.23
C ILE A 201 19.60 3.13 -11.50
N THR A 202 19.58 4.42 -11.20
CA THR A 202 20.63 5.09 -10.43
C THR A 202 20.09 5.45 -9.05
N THR A 203 20.81 5.10 -8.00
CA THR A 203 20.45 5.42 -6.61
C THR A 203 21.36 6.47 -6.02
N TYR A 204 20.79 7.39 -5.24
CA TYR A 204 21.46 8.53 -4.63
C TYR A 204 21.19 8.57 -3.13
N ASP A 205 22.15 9.05 -2.35
CA ASP A 205 21.94 9.48 -0.98
C ASP A 205 22.01 11.02 -0.94
N LEU A 206 20.85 11.66 -0.84
CA LEU A 206 20.76 13.12 -0.86
C LEU A 206 21.37 13.75 0.39
N SER A 207 21.38 13.04 1.52
CA SER A 207 22.00 13.56 2.74
C SER A 207 23.53 13.67 2.64
N LYS A 208 24.13 12.84 1.78
CA LYS A 208 25.58 12.84 1.52
C LYS A 208 25.96 13.46 0.18
N ASN A 209 24.95 13.86 -0.61
CA ASN A 209 25.13 14.31 -1.99
C ASN A 209 25.97 13.32 -2.83
N SER A 210 25.67 12.04 -2.71
CA SER A 210 26.46 10.97 -3.33
C SER A 210 25.60 10.01 -4.14
N LYS A 211 26.19 9.50 -5.23
CA LYS A 211 25.62 8.40 -6.00
C LYS A 211 26.01 7.08 -5.30
N ASN A 212 25.01 6.25 -4.99
CA ASN A 212 25.23 5.01 -4.22
C ASN A 212 25.37 3.78 -5.11
N GLY A 213 24.72 3.75 -6.27
CA GLY A 213 24.78 2.57 -7.12
C GLY A 213 24.09 2.74 -8.46
N VAL A 214 24.37 1.78 -9.34
CA VAL A 214 23.75 1.69 -10.66
C VAL A 214 23.38 0.24 -10.93
N ILE A 215 22.16 0.03 -11.42
CA ILE A 215 21.64 -1.27 -11.86
C ILE A 215 21.19 -1.09 -13.30
N SER A 216 21.56 -2.03 -14.18
CA SER A 216 21.08 -2.05 -15.57
C SER A 216 20.10 -3.21 -15.77
N VAL A 217 18.93 -2.90 -16.29
CA VAL A 217 17.84 -3.84 -16.57
C VAL A 217 17.60 -3.86 -18.07
N TYR A 218 17.57 -5.06 -18.65
CA TYR A 218 17.44 -5.24 -20.09
C TYR A 218 16.13 -5.95 -20.46
N GLY A 219 15.55 -5.54 -21.59
CA GLY A 219 14.45 -6.25 -22.24
C GLY A 219 13.10 -6.18 -21.55
N MET A 220 12.89 -5.24 -20.61
CA MET A 220 11.60 -4.94 -20.00
C MET A 220 11.53 -3.47 -19.59
N LEU A 221 10.32 -2.93 -19.43
CA LEU A 221 10.09 -1.66 -18.75
C LEU A 221 10.06 -1.89 -17.24
N VAL A 222 10.43 -0.87 -16.47
CA VAL A 222 10.40 -0.87 -15.01
C VAL A 222 9.19 -0.08 -14.54
N ASP A 223 8.31 -0.76 -13.80
CA ASP A 223 7.09 -0.18 -13.27
C ASP A 223 7.31 0.35 -11.84
N ASP A 224 8.10 -0.38 -11.01
CA ASP A 224 8.39 0.04 -9.64
C ASP A 224 9.75 -0.47 -9.16
N VAL A 225 10.32 0.24 -8.16
CA VAL A 225 11.58 -0.11 -7.50
C VAL A 225 11.37 -0.08 -5.99
N ILE A 226 11.45 -1.25 -5.36
CA ILE A 226 11.14 -1.42 -3.95
C ILE A 226 12.42 -1.73 -3.19
N PHE A 227 12.69 -0.92 -2.18
CA PHE A 227 13.87 -1.06 -1.33
C PHE A 227 13.51 -1.76 -0.03
N THR A 228 14.39 -2.67 0.37
CA THR A 228 14.36 -3.29 1.68
C THR A 228 15.73 -3.13 2.34
N GLU A 229 15.89 -3.66 3.55
CA GLU A 229 17.18 -3.57 4.24
C GLU A 229 18.33 -4.19 3.44
N LYS A 230 18.08 -5.35 2.76
CA LYS A 230 19.11 -6.15 2.10
C LYS A 230 18.99 -6.22 0.59
N SER A 231 17.86 -5.82 0.03
CA SER A 231 17.52 -6.04 -1.37
C SER A 231 16.95 -4.82 -2.04
N ILE A 232 17.11 -4.78 -3.37
CA ILE A 232 16.37 -3.90 -4.26
C ILE A 232 15.56 -4.82 -5.17
N PHE A 233 14.23 -4.71 -5.13
CA PHE A 233 13.34 -5.42 -6.03
C PHE A 233 12.94 -4.48 -7.16
N VAL A 234 13.17 -4.92 -8.38
CA VAL A 234 12.74 -4.22 -9.58
C VAL A 234 11.56 -4.97 -10.16
N VAL A 235 10.40 -4.33 -10.12
CA VAL A 235 9.17 -4.82 -10.73
C VAL A 235 9.09 -4.24 -12.14
N GLY A 236 8.90 -5.07 -13.13
CA GLY A 236 8.75 -4.61 -14.49
C GLY A 236 7.79 -5.49 -15.26
N THR A 237 7.57 -5.14 -16.54
CA THR A 237 6.56 -5.76 -17.41
C THR A 237 6.74 -7.26 -17.66
N LYS A 238 7.94 -7.80 -17.42
CA LYS A 238 8.22 -9.24 -17.65
C LYS A 238 8.68 -9.97 -16.42
N HIS A 239 9.46 -9.31 -15.57
CA HIS A 239 10.11 -9.96 -14.44
C HIS A 239 10.02 -9.12 -13.17
N LEU A 240 9.93 -9.80 -12.05
CA LEU A 240 10.36 -9.32 -10.75
C LEU A 240 11.82 -9.76 -10.57
N ILE A 241 12.73 -8.80 -10.40
CA ILE A 241 14.17 -9.07 -10.25
C ILE A 241 14.61 -8.61 -8.86
N ARG A 242 15.33 -9.47 -8.17
CA ARG A 242 15.96 -9.12 -6.89
C ARG A 242 17.44 -8.86 -7.10
N TYR A 243 17.89 -7.72 -6.62
CA TYR A 243 19.29 -7.34 -6.51
C TYR A 243 19.73 -7.31 -5.05
N ASP A 244 20.97 -7.73 -4.80
CA ASP A 244 21.62 -7.49 -3.51
C ASP A 244 21.93 -6.00 -3.37
N ARG A 245 21.44 -5.37 -2.31
CA ARG A 245 21.52 -3.92 -2.13
C ARG A 245 22.96 -3.41 -1.95
N LYS A 246 23.86 -4.23 -1.38
CA LYS A 246 25.25 -3.85 -1.12
C LYS A 246 26.11 -3.92 -2.37
N THR A 247 25.86 -4.91 -3.22
CA THR A 247 26.69 -5.18 -4.40
C THR A 247 26.06 -4.75 -5.71
N ASN A 248 24.77 -4.44 -5.73
CA ASN A 248 23.93 -4.17 -6.91
C ASN A 248 23.94 -5.34 -7.94
N LYS A 249 24.25 -6.55 -7.50
CA LYS A 249 24.26 -7.74 -8.34
C LYS A 249 22.90 -8.41 -8.30
N GLU A 250 22.45 -8.87 -9.47
CA GLU A 250 21.24 -9.69 -9.56
C GLU A 250 21.44 -11.00 -8.80
N VAL A 251 20.46 -11.33 -7.96
CA VAL A 251 20.44 -12.58 -7.17
C VAL A 251 19.57 -13.62 -7.87
N TYR A 252 18.38 -13.21 -8.32
CA TYR A 252 17.48 -14.03 -9.13
C TYR A 252 16.42 -13.15 -9.82
N ARG A 253 15.69 -13.76 -10.76
CA ARG A 253 14.52 -13.18 -11.40
C ARG A 253 13.37 -14.17 -11.51
N VAL A 254 12.15 -13.66 -11.45
CA VAL A 254 10.91 -14.42 -11.57
C VAL A 254 10.10 -13.86 -12.71
N LEU A 255 9.58 -14.73 -13.58
CA LEU A 255 8.70 -14.33 -14.65
C LEU A 255 7.32 -13.94 -14.09
N ILE A 256 6.91 -12.69 -14.38
CA ILE A 256 5.59 -12.15 -14.01
C ILE A 256 4.84 -11.62 -15.24
N TYR A 257 5.28 -11.96 -16.45
CA TYR A 257 4.71 -11.49 -17.71
C TYR A 257 3.18 -11.63 -17.73
N GLY A 258 2.48 -10.53 -18.12
CA GLY A 258 1.03 -10.44 -18.11
C GLY A 258 0.41 -10.20 -16.72
N TYR A 259 1.22 -9.87 -15.72
CA TYR A 259 0.78 -9.50 -14.37
C TYR A 259 1.41 -8.20 -13.93
N GLU A 260 0.63 -7.39 -13.24
CA GLU A 260 1.07 -6.15 -12.57
C GLU A 260 1.06 -6.30 -11.04
N CYS A 261 1.96 -5.61 -10.38
CA CYS A 261 2.06 -5.61 -8.93
C CYS A 261 1.12 -4.57 -8.32
N GLN A 262 0.07 -5.03 -7.64
CA GLN A 262 -0.88 -4.14 -6.97
C GLN A 262 -0.41 -3.69 -5.59
N SER A 263 0.34 -4.53 -4.90
CA SER A 263 0.82 -4.19 -3.56
C SER A 263 1.94 -5.12 -3.10
N VAL A 264 2.74 -4.63 -2.16
CA VAL A 264 3.83 -5.39 -1.53
C VAL A 264 3.87 -5.10 -0.03
N SER A 265 4.24 -6.09 0.75
CA SER A 265 4.58 -5.91 2.17
C SER A 265 5.50 -7.01 2.68
N GLU A 266 6.22 -6.70 3.73
CA GLU A 266 7.01 -7.69 4.47
C GLU A 266 6.14 -8.47 5.45
N ASN A 267 6.32 -9.79 5.53
CA ASN A 267 5.67 -10.62 6.52
C ASN A 267 6.50 -10.73 7.81
N LYS A 268 5.92 -11.31 8.87
CA LYS A 268 6.58 -11.50 10.17
C LYS A 268 7.87 -12.32 10.14
N LYS A 269 8.19 -12.98 9.02
CA LYS A 269 9.41 -13.78 8.82
C LYS A 269 10.45 -13.04 7.97
N GLY A 270 10.27 -11.76 7.69
CA GLY A 270 11.16 -10.95 6.86
C GLY A 270 11.13 -11.33 5.38
N LYS A 271 10.03 -11.95 4.90
CA LYS A 271 9.84 -12.26 3.49
C LYS A 271 8.94 -11.22 2.85
N GLN A 272 9.29 -10.78 1.64
CA GLN A 272 8.45 -9.89 0.87
C GLN A 272 7.32 -10.67 0.19
N VAL A 273 6.11 -10.15 0.26
CA VAL A 273 4.91 -10.73 -0.35
C VAL A 273 4.36 -9.74 -1.35
N PHE A 274 4.38 -10.12 -2.62
CA PHE A 274 3.84 -9.35 -3.74
C PHE A 274 2.47 -9.90 -4.12
N ALA A 275 1.51 -9.01 -4.29
CA ALA A 275 0.20 -9.33 -4.82
C ALA A 275 0.15 -8.91 -6.30
N LEU A 276 0.06 -9.88 -7.19
CA LEU A 276 0.08 -9.70 -8.63
C LEU A 276 -1.28 -10.03 -9.21
N VAL A 277 -1.87 -9.12 -9.98
CA VAL A 277 -3.10 -9.34 -10.75
C VAL A 277 -2.82 -9.34 -12.24
N GLU A 278 -3.72 -9.91 -13.03
CA GLU A 278 -3.62 -9.90 -14.49
C GLU A 278 -3.67 -8.47 -15.03
N GLU A 279 -2.70 -8.09 -15.86
CA GLU A 279 -2.56 -6.76 -16.43
C GLU A 279 -3.78 -6.37 -17.26
N GLY A 280 -4.30 -5.14 -17.04
CA GLY A 280 -5.46 -4.61 -17.78
C GLY A 280 -6.79 -5.28 -17.41
N ASN A 281 -6.88 -6.05 -16.32
CA ASN A 281 -8.11 -6.67 -15.87
C ASN A 281 -8.73 -5.85 -14.72
N ASP A 282 -9.76 -5.05 -15.02
CA ASP A 282 -10.46 -4.20 -14.05
C ASP A 282 -11.25 -4.98 -12.99
N ASN A 283 -11.51 -6.28 -13.22
CA ASN A 283 -12.24 -7.14 -12.27
C ASN A 283 -11.55 -8.52 -12.17
N PRO A 284 -10.36 -8.57 -11.57
CA PRO A 284 -9.61 -9.80 -11.48
C PRO A 284 -10.32 -10.81 -10.57
N LYS A 285 -10.41 -12.06 -11.03
CA LYS A 285 -10.97 -13.18 -10.25
C LYS A 285 -9.93 -13.91 -9.41
N TYR A 286 -8.66 -13.66 -9.68
CA TYR A 286 -7.55 -14.31 -9.01
C TYR A 286 -6.42 -13.32 -8.76
N VAL A 287 -5.70 -13.54 -7.67
CA VAL A 287 -4.42 -12.87 -7.38
C VAL A 287 -3.32 -13.93 -7.24
N LYS A 288 -2.15 -13.65 -7.78
CA LYS A 288 -0.94 -14.42 -7.48
C LYS A 288 -0.22 -13.78 -6.31
N MET A 289 -0.12 -14.49 -5.20
CA MET A 289 0.73 -14.08 -4.09
C MET A 289 2.12 -14.71 -4.27
N LEU A 290 3.10 -13.88 -4.49
CA LEU A 290 4.50 -14.24 -4.66
C LEU A 290 5.27 -13.93 -3.38
N THR A 291 5.70 -14.97 -2.65
CA THR A 291 6.48 -14.81 -1.42
C THR A 291 7.96 -15.03 -1.70
N VAL A 292 8.76 -14.04 -1.41
CA VAL A 292 10.18 -13.96 -1.72
C VAL A 292 11.00 -13.83 -0.45
N SER A 293 12.05 -14.65 -0.30
CA SER A 293 13.02 -14.53 0.79
C SER A 293 14.14 -13.56 0.41
N GLU A 294 14.56 -12.71 1.35
CA GLU A 294 15.73 -11.84 1.17
C GLU A 294 17.06 -12.56 1.43
N THR A 295 17.03 -13.71 2.10
CA THR A 295 18.24 -14.43 2.52
C THR A 295 18.48 -15.71 1.71
N GLU A 296 17.45 -16.24 1.07
CA GLU A 296 17.52 -17.49 0.33
C GLU A 296 17.52 -17.20 -1.19
N SER A 297 18.34 -17.92 -1.91
CA SER A 297 18.35 -17.95 -3.39
C SER A 297 17.29 -18.91 -3.95
N ALA A 298 16.43 -19.44 -3.10
CA ALA A 298 15.38 -20.36 -3.49
C ALA A 298 14.30 -19.70 -4.34
N ASN A 299 13.68 -20.48 -5.21
CA ASN A 299 12.56 -20.05 -6.02
C ASN A 299 11.43 -19.48 -5.13
N PRO A 300 10.82 -18.37 -5.52
CA PRO A 300 9.70 -17.80 -4.79
C PRO A 300 8.54 -18.78 -4.67
N LEU A 301 7.87 -18.74 -3.53
CA LEU A 301 6.60 -19.47 -3.38
C LEU A 301 5.50 -18.68 -4.09
N VAL A 302 4.89 -19.30 -5.09
CA VAL A 302 3.75 -18.73 -5.81
C VAL A 302 2.47 -19.44 -5.36
N ARG A 303 1.45 -18.65 -5.02
CA ARG A 303 0.09 -19.13 -4.75
C ARG A 303 -0.91 -18.32 -5.56
N VAL A 304 -1.91 -19.00 -6.12
CA VAL A 304 -3.05 -18.38 -6.78
C VAL A 304 -4.23 -18.46 -5.83
N ILE A 305 -4.86 -17.34 -5.56
CA ILE A 305 -5.97 -17.20 -4.61
C ILE A 305 -7.16 -16.61 -5.36
N ALA A 306 -8.35 -17.20 -5.16
CA ALA A 306 -9.58 -16.65 -5.70
C ALA A 306 -9.95 -15.37 -4.93
N LEU A 307 -10.39 -14.35 -5.67
CA LEU A 307 -10.81 -13.07 -5.14
C LEU A 307 -12.33 -13.00 -5.00
N PRO A 308 -12.86 -12.14 -4.11
CA PRO A 308 -14.28 -11.83 -4.07
C PRO A 308 -14.68 -11.10 -5.35
N ASP A 309 -15.97 -11.18 -5.67
CA ASP A 309 -16.52 -10.38 -6.76
C ASP A 309 -16.42 -8.88 -6.46
N ASN A 310 -16.26 -8.08 -7.51
CA ASN A 310 -16.19 -6.62 -7.43
C ASN A 310 -15.06 -6.11 -6.51
N ALA A 311 -13.88 -6.71 -6.59
CA ALA A 311 -12.71 -6.21 -5.89
C ALA A 311 -12.31 -4.83 -6.44
N ILE A 312 -12.27 -3.81 -5.57
CA ILE A 312 -12.00 -2.40 -5.93
C ILE A 312 -10.64 -1.90 -5.43
N TYR A 313 -10.05 -2.57 -4.43
CA TYR A 313 -8.77 -2.14 -3.87
C TYR A 313 -7.99 -3.29 -3.25
N PHE A 314 -6.67 -3.23 -3.42
CA PHE A 314 -5.71 -4.20 -2.91
C PHE A 314 -4.69 -3.51 -2.00
N ALA A 315 -4.50 -4.02 -0.78
CA ALA A 315 -3.49 -3.51 0.14
C ALA A 315 -2.76 -4.66 0.83
N SER A 316 -1.45 -4.70 0.68
CA SER A 316 -0.62 -5.62 1.45
C SER A 316 -0.16 -4.96 2.76
N MET A 317 -0.34 -5.68 3.88
CA MET A 317 0.04 -5.23 5.22
C MET A 317 0.52 -6.44 6.05
N ASN A 318 1.73 -6.37 6.58
CA ASN A 318 2.32 -7.44 7.41
C ASN A 318 2.36 -8.83 6.70
N GLY A 319 2.56 -8.84 5.39
CA GLY A 319 2.58 -10.07 4.57
C GLY A 319 1.22 -10.69 4.32
N LEU A 320 0.14 -10.01 4.68
CA LEU A 320 -1.24 -10.37 4.37
C LEU A 320 -1.77 -9.44 3.26
N LEU A 321 -2.63 -9.97 2.42
CA LEU A 321 -3.34 -9.20 1.42
C LEU A 321 -4.75 -8.88 1.94
N TYR A 322 -5.13 -7.63 1.88
CA TYR A 322 -6.48 -7.15 2.13
C TYR A 322 -7.10 -6.71 0.81
N VAL A 323 -8.25 -7.28 0.51
CA VAL A 323 -9.03 -6.95 -0.68
C VAL A 323 -10.33 -6.32 -0.23
N VAL A 324 -10.60 -5.13 -0.72
CA VAL A 324 -11.86 -4.42 -0.46
C VAL A 324 -12.75 -4.58 -1.69
N ASN A 325 -13.96 -5.03 -1.49
CA ASN A 325 -15.00 -5.03 -2.50
C ASN A 325 -16.12 -4.03 -2.14
N ASP A 326 -17.24 -4.06 -2.82
CA ASP A 326 -18.36 -3.14 -2.63
C ASP A 326 -19.04 -3.23 -1.25
N THR A 327 -18.87 -4.33 -0.50
CA THR A 327 -19.56 -4.55 0.78
C THR A 327 -18.67 -5.03 1.91
N SER A 328 -17.45 -5.50 1.64
CA SER A 328 -16.62 -6.14 2.64
C SER A 328 -15.12 -5.93 2.44
N VAL A 329 -14.36 -6.24 3.48
CA VAL A 329 -12.90 -6.38 3.43
C VAL A 329 -12.56 -7.85 3.66
N HIS A 330 -11.82 -8.44 2.75
CA HIS A 330 -11.34 -9.82 2.83
C HIS A 330 -9.85 -9.83 3.17
N ARG A 331 -9.44 -10.73 4.02
CA ARG A 331 -8.04 -10.90 4.40
C ARG A 331 -7.53 -12.26 3.93
N TYR A 332 -6.42 -12.24 3.22
CA TYR A 332 -5.77 -13.43 2.69
C TYR A 332 -4.34 -13.55 3.19
N ASP A 333 -3.93 -14.78 3.50
CA ASP A 333 -2.52 -15.14 3.61
C ASP A 333 -2.10 -16.01 2.40
N ALA A 334 -0.87 -16.51 2.42
CA ALA A 334 -0.38 -17.37 1.34
C ALA A 334 -1.09 -18.73 1.25
N SER A 335 -1.99 -19.10 2.18
CA SER A 335 -2.77 -20.35 2.16
C SER A 335 -4.19 -20.17 1.62
N GLY A 336 -4.71 -18.94 1.61
CA GLY A 336 -6.05 -18.61 1.15
C GLY A 336 -6.71 -17.54 2.01
N GLU A 337 -8.03 -17.39 1.89
CA GLU A 337 -8.81 -16.48 2.71
C GLU A 337 -8.78 -16.87 4.18
N VAL A 338 -8.50 -15.89 5.05
CA VAL A 338 -8.40 -16.08 6.50
C VAL A 338 -9.62 -15.51 7.20
N ASP A 339 -10.07 -14.32 6.80
CA ASP A 339 -11.22 -13.62 7.39
C ASP A 339 -11.93 -12.74 6.36
N GLU A 340 -13.23 -12.56 6.58
CA GLU A 340 -14.05 -11.54 5.94
C GLU A 340 -14.58 -10.58 7.00
N TYR A 341 -14.54 -9.28 6.70
CA TYR A 341 -15.10 -8.22 7.54
C TYR A 341 -16.20 -7.51 6.77
N THR A 342 -17.45 -7.71 7.16
CA THR A 342 -18.57 -7.04 6.51
C THR A 342 -18.68 -5.58 6.96
N LEU A 343 -18.81 -4.67 6.01
CA LEU A 343 -18.97 -3.23 6.23
C LEU A 343 -20.44 -2.81 6.23
N PHE A 344 -21.30 -3.52 6.96
CA PHE A 344 -22.69 -3.14 7.30
C PHE A 344 -23.60 -2.79 6.09
N ASN A 345 -23.69 -3.58 5.07
CA ASN A 345 -24.53 -3.34 3.88
C ASN A 345 -24.35 -1.93 3.26
N ILE A 346 -23.20 -1.32 3.43
CA ILE A 346 -22.85 -0.02 2.92
C ILE A 346 -22.06 -0.23 1.64
N ASN A 347 -22.49 0.41 0.57
CA ASN A 347 -21.78 0.34 -0.71
C ASN A 347 -20.45 1.12 -0.62
N VAL A 348 -19.34 0.42 -0.75
CA VAL A 348 -17.98 1.00 -0.77
C VAL A 348 -17.69 1.50 -2.18
N SER A 349 -17.35 2.77 -2.31
CA SER A 349 -17.01 3.40 -3.59
C SER A 349 -15.50 3.70 -3.74
N PHE A 350 -14.78 3.69 -2.63
CA PHE A 350 -13.34 3.97 -2.63
C PHE A 350 -12.68 3.34 -1.40
N ALA A 351 -11.44 2.85 -1.57
CA ALA A 351 -10.59 2.44 -0.47
C ALA A 351 -9.13 2.82 -0.74
N LYS A 352 -8.39 3.16 0.29
CA LYS A 352 -6.96 3.47 0.23
C LYS A 352 -6.27 3.09 1.54
N LYS A 353 -5.12 2.46 1.45
CA LYS A 353 -4.25 2.23 2.61
C LYS A 353 -3.70 3.56 3.11
N ILE A 354 -3.82 3.81 4.41
CA ILE A 354 -3.25 5.00 5.05
C ILE A 354 -2.02 4.67 5.89
N ASP A 355 -1.97 3.49 6.53
CA ASP A 355 -0.76 3.04 7.23
C ASP A 355 -0.69 1.49 7.33
N TYR A 356 0.14 1.00 8.24
CA TYR A 356 0.41 -0.44 8.40
C TYR A 356 -0.80 -1.27 8.86
N ASN A 357 -1.86 -0.65 9.38
CA ASN A 357 -3.03 -1.37 9.89
C ASN A 357 -4.36 -0.64 9.65
N ARG A 358 -4.38 0.43 8.83
CA ARG A 358 -5.61 1.19 8.57
C ARG A 358 -5.86 1.41 7.09
N LEU A 359 -7.14 1.30 6.72
CA LEU A 359 -7.67 1.68 5.43
C LEU A 359 -8.63 2.87 5.60
N LEU A 360 -8.52 3.86 4.72
CA LEU A 360 -9.54 4.87 4.52
C LEU A 360 -10.56 4.31 3.53
N ILE A 361 -11.84 4.34 3.89
CA ILE A 361 -12.93 3.77 3.09
C ILE A 361 -14.02 4.82 2.93
N LYS A 362 -14.47 5.06 1.70
CA LYS A 362 -15.67 5.83 1.42
C LYS A 362 -16.82 4.87 1.20
N ALA A 363 -17.80 4.90 2.10
CA ALA A 363 -18.94 3.99 2.08
C ALA A 363 -20.24 4.75 2.36
N GLY A 364 -21.28 4.55 1.53
CA GLY A 364 -22.52 5.29 1.63
C GLY A 364 -22.35 6.80 1.53
N GLY A 365 -21.35 7.27 0.80
CA GLY A 365 -21.00 8.69 0.67
C GLY A 365 -20.23 9.30 1.83
N SER A 366 -19.99 8.55 2.91
CA SER A 366 -19.26 9.03 4.10
C SER A 366 -17.89 8.38 4.21
N TRP A 367 -16.91 9.13 4.72
CA TRP A 367 -15.58 8.62 5.01
C TRP A 367 -15.53 7.85 6.32
N ASN A 368 -14.82 6.76 6.30
CA ASN A 368 -14.63 5.85 7.43
C ASN A 368 -13.17 5.39 7.50
N ILE A 369 -12.69 5.06 8.69
CA ILE A 369 -11.41 4.42 8.91
C ILE A 369 -11.66 2.98 9.35
N PHE A 370 -11.20 2.03 8.56
CA PHE A 370 -11.19 0.62 8.92
C PHE A 370 -9.84 0.29 9.55
N THR A 371 -9.85 -0.02 10.85
CA THR A 371 -8.65 -0.43 11.59
C THR A 371 -8.61 -1.95 11.68
N ILE A 372 -7.52 -2.52 11.19
CA ILE A 372 -7.21 -3.95 11.27
C ILE A 372 -6.59 -4.21 12.65
N LYS A 373 -7.07 -5.22 13.34
CA LYS A 373 -6.56 -5.63 14.65
C LYS A 373 -5.57 -6.79 14.56
#